data_86adf9b68eadfcf596270a178087894a
#
_entry.id   86adf9b68eadfcf596270a178087894a
#
_cell.length_a   1.000
_cell.length_b   1.000
_cell.length_c   1.000
_cell.angle_alpha   90.00
_cell.angle_beta   90.00
_cell.angle_gamma   90.00
#
_symmetry.space_group_name_H-M   'P 1'
#
loop_
_entity.id
_entity.type
_entity.pdbx_description
1 polymer ?
#
loop_
_entity_poly.entity_id
_entity_poly.type
_entity_poly.pdbx_seq_one_letter_code
_entity_poly.pdbx_strand_id
1 'polypeptide(L)'
;LFPVLRQAYGVEVRSIPRPTAPDKPLTAQEQKKRSRANWWYYNWGIVAVAAMVIVGVAYVAHGLLTTVDPDYTVAVVTAEALPDEAVQRLQTALADYAEDANGDGAVIVQINNYTWSADAALTDMNGQMAGATQMNTDLANGESKIWILDDPEGFEQAYGALSEKLGADWQAKLIPWSSQPALSGLELGSYNTAADGSQTVDIQSRFAGYSVAVFDASDALWQALNS
;
A
#
# COMPACT_ATOMS: atom_id res chain seq x y z
N LEU A 1 33.37 64.45 35.80
CA LEU A 1 31.94 64.26 35.93
C LEU A 1 31.57 63.08 36.86
N PHE A 2 32.22 61.91 36.74
CA PHE A 2 31.94 60.71 37.57
C PHE A 2 32.20 60.85 39.06
N PRO A 3 33.26 61.51 39.54
CA PRO A 3 33.51 61.70 40.97
C PRO A 3 32.41 62.56 41.64
N VAL A 4 31.89 63.57 40.94
CA VAL A 4 30.90 64.54 41.47
C VAL A 4 29.53 63.84 41.62
N LEU A 5 29.19 62.95 40.70
CA LEU A 5 27.92 62.19 40.78
C LEU A 5 27.97 61.18 41.94
N ARG A 6 29.10 60.58 42.21
CA ARG A 6 29.30 59.64 43.31
C ARG A 6 29.06 60.32 44.66
N GLN A 7 29.47 61.55 44.81
CA GLN A 7 29.31 62.33 46.05
C GLN A 7 27.89 62.89 46.22
N ALA A 8 27.20 63.18 45.12
CA ALA A 8 25.84 63.76 45.14
C ALA A 8 24.73 62.72 45.36
N TYR A 9 24.89 61.49 44.88
CA TYR A 9 23.81 60.48 44.84
C TYR A 9 24.10 59.19 45.60
N GLY A 10 25.26 59.05 46.28
CA GLY A 10 25.65 57.84 47.06
C GLY A 10 25.67 56.54 46.26
N VAL A 11 25.82 56.62 44.94
CA VAL A 11 25.79 55.46 44.07
C VAL A 11 27.13 54.72 44.13
N GLU A 12 27.17 53.58 44.70
CA GLU A 12 28.31 52.67 44.60
C GLU A 12 28.38 52.03 43.22
N VAL A 13 29.33 52.50 42.41
CA VAL A 13 29.62 51.87 41.13
C VAL A 13 30.37 50.60 41.38
N ARG A 14 29.63 49.48 41.40
CA ARG A 14 30.21 48.13 41.46
C ARG A 14 31.03 47.90 40.18
N SER A 15 32.34 47.83 40.32
CA SER A 15 33.22 47.50 39.17
C SER A 15 32.86 46.08 38.67
N ILE A 16 32.33 45.98 37.49
CA ILE A 16 32.14 44.68 36.82
C ILE A 16 33.52 44.10 36.57
N PRO A 17 33.86 42.92 37.13
CA PRO A 17 35.18 42.31 36.89
C PRO A 17 35.34 42.10 35.40
N ARG A 18 36.35 42.67 34.78
CA ARG A 18 36.73 42.34 33.42
C ARG A 18 37.04 40.86 33.37
N PRO A 19 36.48 40.10 32.38
CA PRO A 19 36.91 38.74 32.18
C PRO A 19 38.43 38.74 31.97
N THR A 20 39.16 38.17 32.90
CA THR A 20 40.61 37.94 32.75
C THR A 20 40.80 37.00 31.58
N ALA A 21 41.60 37.45 30.60
CA ALA A 21 42.04 36.59 29.54
C ALA A 21 42.75 35.35 30.14
N PRO A 22 42.55 34.16 29.58
CA PRO A 22 43.19 32.97 30.11
C PRO A 22 44.71 33.13 30.12
N ASP A 23 45.35 32.93 31.28
CA ASP A 23 46.77 33.13 31.49
C ASP A 23 47.70 32.19 30.69
N LYS A 24 47.15 31.26 29.93
CA LYS A 24 47.90 30.33 29.07
C LYS A 24 47.30 30.28 27.68
N PRO A 25 48.13 30.36 26.61
CA PRO A 25 47.66 30.13 25.26
C PRO A 25 47.11 28.71 25.14
N LEU A 26 45.89 28.61 24.62
CA LEU A 26 45.21 27.32 24.39
C LEU A 26 46.04 26.44 23.45
N THR A 27 46.21 25.18 23.78
CA THR A 27 46.85 24.22 22.90
C THR A 27 46.06 24.07 21.60
N ALA A 28 46.69 23.64 20.51
CA ALA A 28 46.02 23.43 19.22
C ALA A 28 44.85 22.44 19.31
N GLN A 29 44.90 21.49 20.24
CA GLN A 29 43.82 20.57 20.49
C GLN A 29 42.61 21.23 21.19
N GLU A 30 42.87 22.09 22.17
CA GLU A 30 41.83 22.85 22.88
C GLU A 30 41.14 23.87 21.96
N GLN A 31 41.91 24.52 21.08
CA GLN A 31 41.34 25.40 20.07
C GLN A 31 40.43 24.69 19.11
N LYS A 32 40.82 23.49 18.61
CA LYS A 32 39.97 22.66 17.74
C LYS A 32 38.70 22.18 18.48
N LYS A 33 38.82 21.83 19.75
CA LYS A 33 37.66 21.39 20.56
C LYS A 33 36.67 22.54 20.78
N ARG A 34 37.15 23.73 21.11
CA ARG A 34 36.30 24.92 21.25
C ARG A 34 35.67 25.36 19.92
N SER A 35 36.42 25.34 18.83
CA SER A 35 35.90 25.66 17.49
C SER A 35 34.80 24.70 17.09
N ARG A 36 34.97 23.37 17.32
CA ARG A 36 33.91 22.37 17.06
C ARG A 36 32.68 22.58 17.93
N ALA A 37 32.85 22.85 19.23
CA ALA A 37 31.75 23.11 20.13
C ALA A 37 30.96 24.37 19.75
N ASN A 38 31.68 25.42 19.37
CA ASN A 38 31.08 26.67 18.93
C ASN A 38 30.34 26.50 17.60
N TRP A 39 30.97 25.82 16.61
CA TRP A 39 30.32 25.51 15.34
C TRP A 39 29.03 24.70 15.56
N TRP A 40 29.08 23.65 16.43
CA TRP A 40 27.93 22.84 16.73
C TRP A 40 26.82 23.63 17.41
N TYR A 41 27.14 24.50 18.35
CA TYR A 41 26.18 25.35 19.05
C TYR A 41 25.39 26.26 18.08
N TYR A 42 26.08 26.85 17.08
CA TYR A 42 25.41 27.71 16.11
C TYR A 42 24.75 26.98 14.95
N ASN A 43 25.20 25.78 14.62
CA ASN A 43 24.75 25.09 13.40
C ASN A 43 23.90 23.84 13.69
N TRP A 44 23.69 23.46 14.95
CA TRP A 44 22.93 22.24 15.28
C TRP A 44 21.52 22.25 14.68
N GLY A 45 20.85 23.42 14.65
CA GLY A 45 19.54 23.58 14.04
C GLY A 45 19.55 23.27 12.53
N ILE A 46 20.57 23.76 11.82
CA ILE A 46 20.73 23.47 10.37
C ILE A 46 21.03 22.00 10.16
N VAL A 47 21.87 21.40 11.01
CA VAL A 47 22.18 19.96 10.96
C VAL A 47 20.95 19.12 11.24
N ALA A 48 20.12 19.51 12.21
CA ALA A 48 18.87 18.82 12.53
C ALA A 48 17.88 18.88 11.35
N VAL A 49 17.73 20.05 10.71
CA VAL A 49 16.88 20.20 9.52
C VAL A 49 17.42 19.36 8.37
N ALA A 50 18.73 19.41 8.10
CA ALA A 50 19.36 18.61 7.05
C ALA A 50 19.16 17.09 7.30
N ALA A 51 19.33 16.63 8.55
CA ALA A 51 19.08 15.25 8.91
C ALA A 51 17.61 14.85 8.69
N MET A 52 16.66 15.73 9.03
CA MET A 52 15.24 15.49 8.83
C MET A 52 14.90 15.38 7.33
N VAL A 53 15.48 16.26 6.50
CA VAL A 53 15.32 16.19 5.03
C VAL A 53 15.90 14.89 4.46
N ILE A 54 17.10 14.48 4.92
CA ILE A 54 17.71 13.22 4.47
C ILE A 54 16.84 12.02 4.84
N VAL A 55 16.33 11.98 6.07
CA VAL A 55 15.41 10.91 6.52
C VAL A 55 14.13 10.93 5.69
N GLY A 56 13.55 12.11 5.42
CA GLY A 56 12.37 12.26 4.58
C GLY A 56 12.59 11.76 3.15
N VAL A 57 13.71 12.15 2.54
CA VAL A 57 14.09 11.67 1.19
C VAL A 57 14.33 10.16 1.19
N ALA A 58 15.04 9.63 2.20
CA ALA A 58 15.27 8.19 2.32
C ALA A 58 13.97 7.41 2.51
N TYR A 59 13.02 7.94 3.28
CA TYR A 59 11.70 7.32 3.46
C TYR A 59 10.90 7.28 2.15
N VAL A 60 10.86 8.40 1.42
CA VAL A 60 10.18 8.46 0.11
C VAL A 60 10.87 7.54 -0.90
N ALA A 61 12.20 7.58 -0.98
CA ALA A 61 12.96 6.70 -1.86
C ALA A 61 12.76 5.21 -1.51
N HIS A 62 12.74 4.86 -0.22
CA HIS A 62 12.41 3.51 0.22
C HIS A 62 11.00 3.11 -0.23
N GLY A 63 10.00 3.97 -0.05
CA GLY A 63 8.63 3.72 -0.51
C GLY A 63 8.57 3.46 -2.01
N LEU A 64 9.23 4.31 -2.81
CA LEU A 64 9.26 4.14 -4.29
C LEU A 64 10.00 2.88 -4.74
N LEU A 65 11.06 2.47 -4.02
CA LEU A 65 11.85 1.29 -4.36
C LEU A 65 11.24 -0.02 -3.83
N THR A 66 10.33 0.06 -2.85
CA THR A 66 9.66 -1.11 -2.26
C THR A 66 8.21 -1.27 -2.72
N THR A 67 7.68 -0.31 -3.49
CA THR A 67 6.39 -0.49 -4.16
C THR A 67 6.62 -1.50 -5.28
N VAL A 68 6.14 -2.71 -5.05
CA VAL A 68 6.11 -3.73 -6.08
C VAL A 68 4.96 -3.41 -7.01
N ASP A 69 5.25 -3.23 -8.28
CA ASP A 69 4.25 -2.97 -9.32
C ASP A 69 3.78 -4.35 -9.85
N PRO A 70 2.52 -4.75 -9.63
CA PRO A 70 2.06 -6.06 -10.07
C PRO A 70 2.01 -6.12 -11.60
N ASP A 71 2.41 -7.26 -12.16
CA ASP A 71 2.31 -7.52 -13.60
C ASP A 71 0.87 -7.64 -14.06
N TYR A 72 0.04 -8.25 -13.20
CA TYR A 72 -1.38 -8.48 -13.47
C TYR A 72 -2.22 -8.20 -12.24
N THR A 73 -3.40 -7.66 -12.47
CA THR A 73 -4.39 -7.43 -11.41
C THR A 73 -5.69 -8.15 -11.76
N VAL A 74 -6.16 -8.97 -10.82
CA VAL A 74 -7.42 -9.72 -10.93
C VAL A 74 -8.35 -9.29 -9.81
N ALA A 75 -9.56 -8.90 -10.14
CA ALA A 75 -10.59 -8.55 -9.17
C ALA A 75 -11.40 -9.79 -8.79
N VAL A 76 -11.65 -9.95 -7.50
CA VAL A 76 -12.57 -10.95 -6.95
C VAL A 76 -13.65 -10.22 -6.17
N VAL A 77 -14.90 -10.39 -6.55
CA VAL A 77 -16.05 -9.74 -5.91
C VAL A 77 -16.94 -10.81 -5.31
N THR A 78 -17.08 -10.80 -4.01
CA THR A 78 -17.82 -11.82 -3.28
C THR A 78 -18.65 -11.22 -2.13
N ALA A 79 -19.78 -11.83 -1.81
CA ALA A 79 -20.63 -11.42 -0.69
C ALA A 79 -19.90 -11.48 0.65
N GLU A 80 -19.04 -12.49 0.83
CA GLU A 80 -18.18 -12.65 1.99
C GLU A 80 -16.72 -12.55 1.56
N ALA A 81 -15.94 -11.69 2.23
CA ALA A 81 -14.53 -11.52 1.95
C ALA A 81 -13.78 -12.87 1.92
N LEU A 82 -12.92 -13.04 0.94
CA LEU A 82 -11.98 -14.16 0.96
C LEU A 82 -10.96 -13.94 2.06
N PRO A 83 -10.64 -14.95 2.87
CA PRO A 83 -9.54 -14.90 3.79
C PRO A 83 -8.21 -14.66 3.07
N ASP A 84 -7.28 -13.96 3.73
CA ASP A 84 -5.95 -13.64 3.18
C ASP A 84 -5.21 -14.89 2.69
N GLU A 85 -5.38 -16.03 3.37
CA GLU A 85 -4.79 -17.30 2.96
C GLU A 85 -5.32 -17.76 1.60
N ALA A 86 -6.65 -17.63 1.36
CA ALA A 86 -7.25 -17.98 0.08
C ALA A 86 -6.80 -17.02 -1.04
N VAL A 87 -6.69 -15.75 -0.74
CA VAL A 87 -6.17 -14.73 -1.67
C VAL A 87 -4.72 -15.05 -2.06
N GLN A 88 -3.84 -15.33 -1.10
CA GLN A 88 -2.43 -15.67 -1.36
C GLN A 88 -2.27 -16.95 -2.20
N ARG A 89 -3.10 -17.97 -1.93
CA ARG A 89 -3.08 -19.21 -2.70
C ARG A 89 -3.53 -18.97 -4.13
N LEU A 90 -4.58 -18.18 -4.34
CA LEU A 90 -5.02 -17.80 -5.68
C LEU A 90 -3.96 -16.98 -6.41
N GLN A 91 -3.31 -16.02 -5.76
CA GLN A 91 -2.20 -15.25 -6.32
C GLN A 91 -1.06 -16.16 -6.79
N THR A 92 -0.64 -17.08 -5.91
CA THR A 92 0.45 -18.01 -6.21
C THR A 92 0.09 -18.91 -7.39
N ALA A 93 -1.13 -19.48 -7.39
CA ALA A 93 -1.57 -20.39 -8.43
C ALA A 93 -1.72 -19.69 -9.80
N LEU A 94 -2.16 -18.43 -9.82
CA LEU A 94 -2.23 -17.65 -11.06
C LEU A 94 -0.85 -17.18 -11.54
N ALA A 95 0.09 -16.93 -10.63
CA ALA A 95 1.46 -16.56 -10.98
C ALA A 95 2.19 -17.68 -11.76
N ASP A 96 1.80 -18.95 -11.60
CA ASP A 96 2.36 -20.07 -12.37
C ASP A 96 2.00 -19.98 -13.88
N TYR A 97 0.98 -19.21 -14.24
CA TYR A 97 0.57 -18.95 -15.63
C TYR A 97 1.05 -17.60 -16.15
N ALA A 98 1.54 -16.74 -15.26
CA ALA A 98 1.90 -15.36 -15.57
C ALA A 98 3.37 -15.26 -16.04
N GLU A 99 3.66 -14.23 -16.84
CA GLU A 99 5.01 -13.86 -17.22
C GLU A 99 5.35 -12.48 -16.61
N ASP A 100 6.64 -12.21 -16.42
CA ASP A 100 7.13 -10.90 -16.01
C ASP A 100 6.81 -9.85 -17.10
N ALA A 101 5.73 -9.13 -16.95
CA ALA A 101 5.24 -8.17 -17.94
C ALA A 101 5.90 -6.79 -17.78
N ASN A 102 6.33 -6.44 -16.56
CA ASN A 102 6.96 -5.15 -16.26
C ASN A 102 8.50 -5.18 -16.38
N GLY A 103 9.12 -6.37 -16.46
CA GLY A 103 10.57 -6.57 -16.65
C GLY A 103 11.40 -6.32 -15.39
N ASP A 104 10.80 -6.40 -14.20
CA ASP A 104 11.49 -6.19 -12.92
C ASP A 104 12.16 -7.46 -12.37
N GLY A 105 11.94 -8.61 -13.01
CA GLY A 105 12.51 -9.91 -12.65
C GLY A 105 11.68 -10.69 -11.62
N ALA A 106 10.49 -10.21 -11.26
CA ALA A 106 9.52 -10.90 -10.42
C ALA A 106 8.20 -11.08 -11.19
N VAL A 107 7.47 -12.14 -10.94
CA VAL A 107 6.12 -12.35 -11.50
C VAL A 107 5.11 -12.18 -10.38
N ILE A 108 4.29 -11.14 -10.47
CA ILE A 108 3.35 -10.79 -9.41
C ILE A 108 1.96 -10.61 -9.97
N VAL A 109 1.07 -11.47 -9.51
CA VAL A 109 -0.38 -11.35 -9.74
C VAL A 109 -1.03 -10.78 -8.49
N GLN A 110 -1.57 -9.59 -8.55
CA GLN A 110 -2.32 -8.97 -7.46
C GLN A 110 -3.79 -9.37 -7.52
N ILE A 111 -4.34 -9.79 -6.38
CA ILE A 111 -5.78 -10.02 -6.25
C ILE A 111 -6.41 -8.86 -5.49
N ASN A 112 -7.28 -8.12 -6.15
CA ASN A 112 -8.14 -7.12 -5.52
C ASN A 112 -9.39 -7.83 -5.00
N ASN A 113 -9.45 -8.05 -3.68
CA ASN A 113 -10.53 -8.77 -3.01
C ASN A 113 -11.59 -7.77 -2.53
N TYR A 114 -12.70 -7.70 -3.26
CA TYR A 114 -13.81 -6.79 -2.96
C TYR A 114 -14.96 -7.54 -2.30
N THR A 115 -15.43 -7.02 -1.17
CA THR A 115 -16.63 -7.51 -0.51
C THR A 115 -17.82 -6.69 -0.97
N TRP A 116 -18.74 -7.32 -1.70
CA TRP A 116 -19.95 -6.69 -2.17
C TRP A 116 -21.07 -7.72 -2.33
N SER A 117 -22.30 -7.34 -1.98
CA SER A 117 -23.50 -8.14 -2.19
C SER A 117 -24.69 -7.23 -2.49
N ALA A 118 -25.57 -7.67 -3.37
CA ALA A 118 -26.87 -7.04 -3.57
C ALA A 118 -27.79 -7.17 -2.34
N ASP A 119 -27.56 -8.18 -1.50
CA ASP A 119 -28.27 -8.37 -0.23
C ASP A 119 -27.52 -7.69 0.92
N ALA A 120 -28.02 -6.51 1.33
CA ALA A 120 -27.44 -5.73 2.43
C ALA A 120 -27.44 -6.45 3.79
N ALA A 121 -28.18 -7.54 3.94
CA ALA A 121 -28.21 -8.32 5.17
C ALA A 121 -26.96 -9.21 5.34
N LEU A 122 -26.21 -9.44 4.27
CA LEU A 122 -25.05 -10.32 4.26
C LEU A 122 -23.71 -9.58 4.46
N THR A 123 -23.71 -8.24 4.48
CA THR A 123 -22.46 -7.47 4.47
C THR A 123 -22.40 -6.41 5.58
N ASP A 124 -21.22 -6.26 6.19
CA ASP A 124 -20.92 -5.11 7.06
C ASP A 124 -20.95 -3.81 6.26
N MET A 125 -21.80 -2.86 6.67
CA MET A 125 -22.04 -1.61 5.94
C MET A 125 -20.78 -0.76 5.76
N ASN A 126 -19.85 -0.79 6.71
CA ASN A 126 -18.59 -0.03 6.61
C ASN A 126 -17.60 -0.68 5.65
N GLY A 127 -17.50 -2.01 5.67
CA GLY A 127 -16.68 -2.78 4.74
C GLY A 127 -17.19 -2.64 3.30
N GLN A 128 -18.51 -2.67 3.12
CA GLN A 128 -19.15 -2.50 1.81
C GLN A 128 -18.87 -1.10 1.20
N MET A 129 -18.92 -0.01 1.98
CA MET A 129 -18.62 1.33 1.47
C MET A 129 -17.16 1.48 1.05
N ALA A 130 -16.22 0.93 1.82
CA ALA A 130 -14.80 0.98 1.49
C ALA A 130 -14.50 0.15 0.23
N GLY A 131 -15.01 -1.08 0.18
CA GLY A 131 -14.87 -1.97 -0.97
C GLY A 131 -15.48 -1.40 -2.25
N ALA A 132 -16.69 -0.83 -2.17
CA ALA A 132 -17.35 -0.19 -3.30
C ALA A 132 -16.56 1.01 -3.86
N THR A 133 -15.92 1.81 -3.01
CA THR A 133 -15.10 2.96 -3.45
C THR A 133 -13.85 2.47 -4.20
N GLN A 134 -13.16 1.47 -3.67
CA GLN A 134 -11.98 0.89 -4.32
C GLN A 134 -12.35 0.20 -5.63
N MET A 135 -13.42 -0.58 -5.63
CA MET A 135 -13.91 -1.27 -6.82
C MET A 135 -14.34 -0.30 -7.92
N ASN A 136 -15.02 0.81 -7.59
CA ASN A 136 -15.34 1.87 -8.56
C ASN A 136 -14.08 2.51 -9.16
N THR A 137 -13.04 2.68 -8.37
CA THR A 137 -11.75 3.22 -8.85
C THR A 137 -11.08 2.23 -9.81
N ASP A 138 -11.06 0.95 -9.47
CA ASP A 138 -10.54 -0.11 -10.34
C ASP A 138 -11.30 -0.18 -11.68
N LEU A 139 -12.64 -0.20 -11.62
CA LEU A 139 -13.49 -0.17 -12.81
C LEU A 139 -13.23 1.05 -13.70
N ALA A 140 -13.08 2.23 -13.11
CA ALA A 140 -12.84 3.48 -13.83
C ALA A 140 -11.44 3.52 -14.45
N ASN A 141 -10.43 3.05 -13.74
CA ASN A 141 -9.05 3.00 -14.21
C ASN A 141 -8.78 1.81 -15.13
N GLY A 142 -9.61 0.76 -15.05
CA GLY A 142 -9.42 -0.50 -15.76
C GLY A 142 -8.15 -1.23 -15.32
N GLU A 143 -7.85 -1.20 -14.02
CA GLU A 143 -6.68 -1.86 -13.44
C GLU A 143 -6.81 -3.37 -13.56
N SER A 144 -7.94 -3.92 -13.11
CA SER A 144 -8.24 -5.36 -13.24
C SER A 144 -8.85 -5.68 -14.60
N LYS A 145 -8.23 -6.62 -15.31
CA LYS A 145 -8.72 -7.09 -16.62
C LYS A 145 -9.57 -8.34 -16.50
N ILE A 146 -9.38 -9.12 -15.45
CA ILE A 146 -10.10 -10.35 -15.15
C ILE A 146 -10.89 -10.13 -13.86
N TRP A 147 -12.19 -10.39 -13.90
CA TRP A 147 -13.11 -10.22 -12.78
C TRP A 147 -13.78 -11.56 -12.44
N ILE A 148 -13.64 -11.99 -11.22
CA ILE A 148 -14.25 -13.21 -10.69
C ILE A 148 -15.41 -12.79 -9.79
N LEU A 149 -16.62 -13.20 -10.15
CA LEU A 149 -17.86 -12.71 -9.56
C LEU A 149 -18.68 -13.89 -9.00
N ASP A 150 -19.14 -13.79 -7.76
CA ASP A 150 -20.11 -14.74 -7.20
C ASP A 150 -21.56 -14.44 -7.63
N ASP A 151 -21.90 -13.16 -7.78
CA ASP A 151 -23.21 -12.68 -8.24
C ASP A 151 -23.04 -11.68 -9.41
N PRO A 152 -22.82 -12.14 -10.64
CA PRO A 152 -22.66 -11.26 -11.79
C PRO A 152 -23.92 -10.46 -12.15
N GLU A 153 -25.13 -10.99 -11.88
CA GLU A 153 -26.38 -10.29 -12.18
C GLU A 153 -26.59 -9.11 -11.22
N GLY A 154 -26.41 -9.33 -9.92
CA GLY A 154 -26.47 -8.27 -8.93
C GLY A 154 -25.38 -7.21 -9.16
N PHE A 155 -24.17 -7.64 -9.50
CA PHE A 155 -23.06 -6.74 -9.85
C PHE A 155 -23.41 -5.86 -11.07
N GLU A 156 -23.96 -6.43 -12.13
CA GLU A 156 -24.40 -5.66 -13.31
C GLU A 156 -25.52 -4.68 -12.95
N GLN A 157 -26.49 -5.10 -12.16
CA GLN A 157 -27.59 -4.24 -11.74
C GLN A 157 -27.10 -3.01 -10.95
N ALA A 158 -26.07 -3.18 -10.13
CA ALA A 158 -25.53 -2.12 -9.29
C ALA A 158 -24.56 -1.18 -10.04
N TYR A 159 -23.73 -1.72 -10.93
CA TYR A 159 -22.61 -1.00 -11.53
C TYR A 159 -22.74 -0.82 -13.05
N GLY A 160 -23.51 -1.65 -13.76
CA GLY A 160 -23.63 -1.62 -15.22
C GLY A 160 -22.34 -1.95 -15.95
N ALA A 161 -21.32 -2.45 -15.23
CA ALA A 161 -19.96 -2.58 -15.72
C ALA A 161 -19.82 -3.72 -16.74
N LEU A 162 -20.57 -4.80 -16.59
CA LEU A 162 -20.50 -5.94 -17.50
C LEU A 162 -21.05 -5.57 -18.88
N SER A 163 -22.21 -4.91 -18.94
CA SER A 163 -22.77 -4.45 -20.21
C SER A 163 -21.93 -3.34 -20.85
N GLU A 164 -21.32 -2.46 -20.05
CA GLU A 164 -20.41 -1.42 -20.53
C GLU A 164 -19.16 -2.02 -21.17
N LYS A 165 -18.50 -2.96 -20.51
CA LYS A 165 -17.22 -3.54 -20.96
C LYS A 165 -17.38 -4.68 -21.95
N LEU A 166 -18.38 -5.51 -21.76
CA LEU A 166 -18.59 -6.72 -22.59
C LEU A 166 -19.68 -6.53 -23.67
N GLY A 167 -20.55 -5.53 -23.52
CA GLY A 167 -21.67 -5.27 -24.41
C GLY A 167 -22.97 -5.86 -23.93
N ALA A 168 -24.07 -5.63 -24.70
CA ALA A 168 -25.43 -6.02 -24.31
C ALA A 168 -25.64 -7.53 -24.13
N ASP A 169 -24.77 -8.35 -24.70
CA ASP A 169 -24.76 -9.81 -24.63
C ASP A 169 -23.79 -10.35 -23.57
N TRP A 170 -23.50 -9.56 -22.55
CA TRP A 170 -22.51 -9.87 -21.52
C TRP A 170 -22.73 -11.24 -20.83
N GLN A 171 -23.98 -11.66 -20.62
CA GLN A 171 -24.28 -12.97 -20.01
C GLN A 171 -23.68 -14.13 -20.83
N ALA A 172 -23.72 -14.02 -22.16
CA ALA A 172 -23.13 -15.02 -23.04
C ALA A 172 -21.60 -15.02 -23.05
N LYS A 173 -21.00 -13.96 -22.55
CA LYS A 173 -19.53 -13.77 -22.45
C LYS A 173 -18.97 -14.10 -21.08
N LEU A 174 -19.83 -14.34 -20.10
CA LEU A 174 -19.39 -14.87 -18.81
C LEU A 174 -18.92 -16.31 -18.97
N ILE A 175 -17.81 -16.61 -18.34
CA ILE A 175 -17.19 -17.93 -18.34
C ILE A 175 -17.38 -18.52 -16.96
N PRO A 176 -18.17 -19.61 -16.79
CA PRO A 176 -18.22 -20.28 -15.51
C PRO A 176 -16.84 -20.76 -15.09
N TRP A 177 -16.44 -20.51 -13.85
CA TRP A 177 -15.14 -20.94 -13.31
C TRP A 177 -14.85 -22.41 -13.59
N SER A 178 -15.87 -23.26 -13.35
CA SER A 178 -15.76 -24.70 -13.54
C SER A 178 -15.61 -25.14 -15.01
N SER A 179 -15.95 -24.29 -15.96
CA SER A 179 -15.82 -24.59 -17.39
C SER A 179 -14.45 -24.21 -17.97
N GLN A 180 -13.64 -23.44 -17.26
CA GLN A 180 -12.30 -23.06 -17.68
C GLN A 180 -11.28 -24.06 -17.10
N PRO A 181 -10.61 -24.89 -17.95
CA PRO A 181 -9.79 -25.99 -17.47
C PRO A 181 -8.63 -25.55 -16.59
N ALA A 182 -7.92 -24.44 -16.93
CA ALA A 182 -6.84 -23.94 -16.12
C ALA A 182 -7.31 -23.49 -14.74
N LEU A 183 -8.42 -22.76 -14.65
CA LEU A 183 -8.95 -22.27 -13.36
C LEU A 183 -9.51 -23.41 -12.51
N SER A 184 -10.28 -24.32 -13.12
CA SER A 184 -10.86 -25.48 -12.41
C SER A 184 -9.81 -26.51 -11.98
N GLY A 185 -8.63 -26.49 -12.61
CA GLY A 185 -7.50 -27.34 -12.28
C GLY A 185 -6.52 -26.78 -11.25
N LEU A 186 -6.72 -25.53 -10.77
CA LEU A 186 -5.85 -24.93 -9.78
C LEU A 186 -5.88 -25.69 -8.45
N GLU A 187 -4.72 -25.96 -7.86
CA GLU A 187 -4.59 -26.58 -6.54
C GLU A 187 -4.63 -25.50 -5.44
N LEU A 188 -5.81 -24.96 -5.16
CA LEU A 188 -5.98 -23.86 -4.20
C LEU A 188 -5.99 -24.32 -2.74
N GLY A 189 -6.23 -25.63 -2.49
CA GLY A 189 -6.31 -26.17 -1.14
C GLY A 189 -7.53 -25.66 -0.36
N SER A 190 -7.40 -25.59 0.95
CA SER A 190 -8.50 -25.21 1.84
C SER A 190 -8.04 -24.25 2.94
N TYR A 191 -8.99 -23.53 3.54
CA TYR A 191 -8.78 -22.67 4.70
C TYR A 191 -9.79 -22.97 5.80
N ASN A 192 -9.45 -22.60 7.05
CA ASN A 192 -10.34 -22.78 8.19
C ASN A 192 -11.20 -21.53 8.39
N THR A 193 -12.51 -21.70 8.52
CA THR A 193 -13.45 -20.60 8.81
C THR A 193 -13.68 -20.40 10.31
N ALA A 194 -13.44 -21.42 11.12
CA ALA A 194 -13.56 -21.34 12.56
C ALA A 194 -12.17 -21.26 13.23
N ALA A 195 -12.06 -20.46 14.28
CA ALA A 195 -10.81 -20.28 15.02
C ALA A 195 -10.28 -21.56 15.68
N ASP A 196 -11.15 -22.55 15.90
CA ASP A 196 -10.83 -23.88 16.45
C ASP A 196 -10.46 -24.90 15.36
N GLY A 197 -10.46 -24.50 14.09
CA GLY A 197 -10.17 -25.38 12.96
C GLY A 197 -11.27 -26.41 12.64
N SER A 198 -12.44 -26.30 13.24
CA SER A 198 -13.53 -27.28 13.09
C SER A 198 -14.24 -27.22 11.74
N GLN A 199 -14.09 -26.10 11.02
CA GLN A 199 -14.73 -25.91 9.72
C GLN A 199 -13.67 -25.55 8.68
N THR A 200 -13.48 -26.46 7.73
CA THR A 200 -12.58 -26.29 6.60
C THR A 200 -13.39 -26.10 5.33
N VAL A 201 -13.07 -25.07 4.56
CA VAL A 201 -13.67 -24.80 3.26
C VAL A 201 -12.64 -25.04 2.19
N ASP A 202 -12.96 -25.87 1.22
CA ASP A 202 -12.16 -26.05 0.01
C ASP A 202 -12.35 -24.85 -0.92
N ILE A 203 -11.25 -24.18 -1.26
CA ILE A 203 -11.28 -22.95 -2.03
C ILE A 203 -11.82 -23.21 -3.44
N GLN A 204 -11.39 -24.28 -4.07
CA GLN A 204 -11.83 -24.65 -5.40
C GLN A 204 -13.35 -24.89 -5.46
N SER A 205 -13.89 -25.57 -4.44
CA SER A 205 -15.34 -25.78 -4.33
C SER A 205 -16.12 -24.46 -4.18
N ARG A 206 -15.55 -23.48 -3.49
CA ARG A 206 -16.15 -22.14 -3.34
C ARG A 206 -16.23 -21.42 -4.69
N PHE A 207 -15.16 -21.48 -5.48
CA PHE A 207 -15.11 -20.84 -6.80
C PHE A 207 -15.94 -21.57 -7.88
N ALA A 208 -16.30 -22.84 -7.68
CA ALA A 208 -17.02 -23.63 -8.69
C ALA A 208 -18.33 -23.00 -9.16
N GLY A 209 -18.99 -22.20 -8.32
CA GLY A 209 -20.21 -21.46 -8.64
C GLY A 209 -19.99 -20.05 -9.21
N TYR A 210 -18.76 -19.58 -9.30
CA TYR A 210 -18.46 -18.22 -9.73
C TYR A 210 -18.35 -18.12 -11.24
N SER A 211 -18.48 -16.88 -11.73
CA SER A 211 -18.33 -16.54 -13.14
C SER A 211 -17.12 -15.62 -13.33
N VAL A 212 -16.43 -15.80 -14.42
CA VAL A 212 -15.29 -14.96 -14.83
C VAL A 212 -15.73 -14.04 -15.96
N ALA A 213 -15.53 -12.75 -15.78
CA ALA A 213 -15.69 -11.72 -16.78
C ALA A 213 -14.30 -11.23 -17.21
N VAL A 214 -14.01 -11.24 -18.50
CA VAL A 214 -12.72 -10.79 -19.05
C VAL A 214 -12.95 -9.52 -19.84
N PHE A 215 -12.50 -8.39 -19.27
CA PHE A 215 -12.69 -7.07 -19.87
C PHE A 215 -11.69 -6.78 -20.99
N ASP A 216 -10.54 -7.46 -20.94
CA ASP A 216 -9.57 -7.42 -22.02
C ASP A 216 -9.10 -8.84 -22.39
N ALA A 217 -9.64 -9.37 -23.48
CA ALA A 217 -9.29 -10.70 -23.95
C ALA A 217 -7.84 -10.80 -24.48
N SER A 218 -7.14 -9.67 -24.68
CA SER A 218 -5.74 -9.63 -25.09
C SER A 218 -4.78 -9.66 -23.87
N ASP A 219 -5.30 -9.62 -22.65
CA ASP A 219 -4.49 -9.74 -21.43
C ASP A 219 -3.66 -11.03 -21.46
N ALA A 220 -2.34 -10.91 -21.19
CA ALA A 220 -1.42 -12.01 -21.37
C ALA A 220 -1.67 -13.15 -20.35
N LEU A 221 -2.07 -12.82 -19.11
CA LEU A 221 -2.46 -13.83 -18.13
C LEU A 221 -3.70 -14.61 -18.61
N TRP A 222 -4.71 -13.89 -19.16
CA TRP A 222 -5.89 -14.56 -19.71
C TRP A 222 -5.54 -15.47 -20.89
N GLN A 223 -4.65 -15.02 -21.78
CA GLN A 223 -4.18 -15.83 -22.90
C GLN A 223 -3.46 -17.08 -22.42
N ALA A 224 -2.61 -16.97 -21.40
CA ALA A 224 -1.87 -18.10 -20.82
C ALA A 224 -2.83 -19.11 -20.16
N LEU A 225 -3.90 -18.66 -19.48
CA LEU A 225 -4.93 -19.52 -18.91
C LEU A 225 -5.73 -20.27 -19.99
N ASN A 226 -5.72 -19.85 -21.26
CA ASN A 226 -6.41 -20.47 -22.37
C ASN A 226 -5.49 -21.28 -23.30
N SER A 227 -4.19 -21.29 -23.05
CA SER A 227 -3.22 -22.06 -23.82
C SER A 227 -3.15 -23.51 -23.33
#